data_aa999c8d3e303d21c8b8cde867ed024c
#
_entry.id   aa999c8d3e303d21c8b8cde867ed024c
#
_cell.length_a   1.000
_cell.length_b   1.000
_cell.length_c   1.000
_cell.angle_alpha   90.00
_cell.angle_beta   90.00
_cell.angle_gamma   90.00
#
_symmetry.space_group_name_H-M   'P 1'
#
loop_
_entity.id
_entity.type
_entity.pdbx_description
1 polymer ?
#
loop_
_entity_poly.entity_id
_entity_poly.type
_entity_poly.pdbx_seq_one_letter_code
_entity_poly.pdbx_strand_id
1 'polypeptide(L)'
;AIRQKHSNDTFSINKSFSYLQDRYIDHPVNNYYVHCYQDKSSFIIFRIHSGYVNIVEFFSRSDLFSPHLEDFIESLGEYSCVIQSWCSIFEKNKYSSFLRSGFLPNEPIFQCGAYVLDERASDIISSPNKFVFSMGDSDVF
;
A
#
# COMPACT_ATOMS: atom_id res chain seq x y z
N ALA A 1 -6.64 6.24 16.02
CA ALA A 1 -6.16 4.97 15.44
C ALA A 1 -6.90 4.75 14.13
N ILE A 2 -6.20 4.88 13.00
CA ILE A 2 -6.75 4.58 11.68
C ILE A 2 -6.81 3.07 11.58
N ARG A 3 -7.94 2.48 11.95
CA ARG A 3 -8.23 1.09 11.61
C ARG A 3 -8.85 1.11 10.22
N GLN A 4 -8.13 0.63 9.22
CA GLN A 4 -8.82 0.10 8.05
C GLN A 4 -9.77 -0.98 8.58
N LYS A 5 -11.06 -0.81 8.32
CA LYS A 5 -12.06 -1.82 8.62
C LYS A 5 -11.89 -2.94 7.61
N HIS A 6 -10.85 -3.75 7.80
CA HIS A 6 -10.78 -5.04 7.14
C HIS A 6 -11.90 -5.89 7.72
N SER A 7 -12.62 -6.59 6.88
CA SER A 7 -13.52 -7.63 7.36
C SER A 7 -12.70 -8.55 8.29
N ASN A 8 -13.31 -9.11 9.32
CA ASN A 8 -12.64 -9.96 10.31
C ASN A 8 -11.91 -11.19 9.72
N ASP A 9 -11.94 -11.34 8.40
CA ASP A 9 -11.41 -12.47 7.64
C ASP A 9 -10.16 -12.13 6.82
N THR A 10 -9.58 -10.93 6.95
CA THR A 10 -8.37 -10.56 6.20
C THR A 10 -7.13 -10.54 7.08
N PHE A 11 -6.03 -11.04 6.53
CA PHE A 11 -4.72 -11.01 7.16
C PHE A 11 -3.93 -9.81 6.63
N SER A 12 -3.50 -8.94 7.52
CA SER A 12 -2.65 -7.79 7.19
C SER A 12 -1.74 -7.46 8.36
N ILE A 13 -0.63 -6.78 8.10
CA ILE A 13 0.20 -6.23 9.16
C ILE A 13 -0.60 -5.15 9.90
N ASN A 14 -0.55 -5.18 11.23
CA ASN A 14 -1.17 -4.15 12.06
C ASN A 14 -0.36 -2.84 11.96
N LYS A 15 -0.82 -1.93 11.12
CA LYS A 15 -0.19 -0.62 10.88
C LYS A 15 -0.64 0.39 11.92
N SER A 16 -0.21 0.18 13.18
CA SER A 16 -0.40 1.15 14.25
C SER A 16 0.38 2.45 13.97
N PHE A 17 0.06 3.51 14.70
CA PHE A 17 0.81 4.77 14.60
C PHE A 17 2.31 4.56 14.92
N SER A 18 2.61 3.81 15.96
CA SER A 18 3.99 3.47 16.34
C SER A 18 4.71 2.73 15.19
N TYR A 19 4.06 1.72 14.59
CA TYR A 19 4.62 1.03 13.44
C TYR A 19 4.94 1.98 12.27
N LEU A 20 3.99 2.87 11.92
CA LEU A 20 4.21 3.83 10.82
C LEU A 20 5.31 4.84 11.14
N GLN A 21 5.41 5.27 12.40
CA GLN A 21 6.44 6.17 12.86
C GLN A 21 7.82 5.51 12.74
N ASP A 22 8.01 4.34 13.34
CA ASP A 22 9.28 3.63 13.35
C ASP A 22 9.71 3.22 11.92
N ARG A 23 8.73 2.81 11.10
CA ARG A 23 8.98 2.29 9.75
C ARG A 23 9.32 3.38 8.75
N TYR A 24 8.69 4.55 8.84
CA TYR A 24 8.78 5.58 7.81
C TYR A 24 9.30 6.92 8.30
N ILE A 25 8.87 7.42 9.45
CA ILE A 25 9.23 8.75 9.92
C ILE A 25 10.62 8.74 10.52
N ASP A 26 10.88 7.78 11.40
CA ASP A 26 12.16 7.64 12.11
C ASP A 26 13.14 6.67 11.40
N HIS A 27 12.87 6.37 10.12
CA HIS A 27 13.69 5.43 9.36
C HIS A 27 15.13 5.95 9.18
N PRO A 28 16.16 5.18 9.58
CA PRO A 28 17.53 5.68 9.70
C PRO A 28 18.24 5.97 8.38
N VAL A 29 17.76 5.40 7.27
CA VAL A 29 18.47 5.44 5.98
C VAL A 29 17.63 6.06 4.86
N ASN A 30 16.33 5.78 4.83
CA ASN A 30 15.46 6.18 3.74
C ASN A 30 14.58 7.36 4.11
N ASN A 31 14.43 8.32 3.21
CA ASN A 31 13.49 9.42 3.35
C ASN A 31 12.15 9.03 2.73
N TYR A 32 11.10 9.06 3.54
CA TYR A 32 9.73 8.89 3.12
C TYR A 32 8.97 10.20 3.19
N TYR A 33 8.01 10.37 2.33
CA TYR A 33 7.15 11.53 2.24
C TYR A 33 5.71 11.10 2.49
N VAL A 34 4.92 11.99 3.07
CA VAL A 34 3.51 11.74 3.35
C VAL A 34 2.67 12.78 2.62
N HIS A 35 1.80 12.31 1.74
CA HIS A 35 0.77 13.12 1.11
C HIS A 35 -0.53 12.91 1.87
N CYS A 36 -1.02 13.94 2.55
CA CYS A 36 -2.22 13.89 3.39
C CYS A 36 -3.40 14.56 2.69
N TYR A 37 -4.59 13.97 2.84
CA TYR A 37 -5.82 14.52 2.33
C TYR A 37 -6.58 15.31 3.39
N GLN A 38 -7.51 16.16 2.95
CA GLN A 38 -8.27 17.04 3.86
C GLN A 38 -9.13 16.28 4.88
N ASP A 39 -9.56 15.07 4.53
CA ASP A 39 -10.32 14.19 5.42
C ASP A 39 -9.52 13.68 6.63
N LYS A 40 -8.20 13.92 6.67
CA LYS A 40 -7.23 13.53 7.72
C LYS A 40 -7.23 12.03 8.05
N SER A 41 -7.98 11.24 7.31
CA SER A 41 -8.08 9.78 7.46
C SER A 41 -7.46 9.04 6.29
N SER A 42 -7.20 9.74 5.20
CA SER A 42 -6.59 9.22 3.99
C SER A 42 -5.21 9.85 3.79
N PHE A 43 -4.25 9.02 3.40
CA PHE A 43 -2.89 9.47 3.10
C PHE A 43 -2.15 8.44 2.23
N ILE A 44 -1.13 8.94 1.54
CA ILE A 44 -0.16 8.12 0.81
C ILE A 44 1.21 8.33 1.44
N ILE A 45 1.91 7.24 1.73
CA ILE A 45 3.34 7.28 2.06
C ILE A 45 4.10 6.82 0.84
N PHE A 46 5.08 7.60 0.43
CA PHE A 46 5.86 7.32 -0.76
C PHE A 46 7.34 7.66 -0.57
N ARG A 47 8.16 7.09 -1.42
CA ARG A 47 9.60 7.33 -1.48
C ARG A 47 9.99 7.69 -2.91
N ILE A 48 10.90 8.64 -3.05
CA ILE A 48 11.51 8.99 -4.33
C ILE A 48 12.91 8.37 -4.37
N HIS A 49 13.16 7.52 -5.35
CA HIS A 49 14.46 6.89 -5.53
C HIS A 49 14.73 6.60 -7.00
N SER A 50 15.88 7.06 -7.50
CA SER A 50 16.37 6.77 -8.86
C SER A 50 15.36 7.07 -9.99
N GLY A 51 14.59 8.16 -9.87
CA GLY A 51 13.56 8.54 -10.85
C GLY A 51 12.23 7.80 -10.69
N TYR A 52 12.09 6.99 -9.66
CA TYR A 52 10.84 6.31 -9.33
C TYR A 52 10.17 6.94 -8.12
N VAL A 53 8.86 7.07 -8.19
CA VAL A 53 8.00 7.35 -7.04
C VAL A 53 7.37 6.03 -6.61
N ASN A 54 7.80 5.51 -5.46
CA ASN A 54 7.29 4.27 -4.90
C ASN A 54 6.20 4.58 -3.89
N ILE A 55 4.95 4.26 -4.21
CA ILE A 55 3.85 4.31 -3.24
C ILE A 55 3.99 3.09 -2.35
N VAL A 56 4.51 3.28 -1.13
CA VAL A 56 4.75 2.18 -0.18
C VAL A 56 3.50 1.87 0.64
N GLU A 57 2.70 2.89 0.95
CA GLU A 57 1.42 2.76 1.64
C GLU A 57 0.36 3.65 0.99
N PHE A 58 -0.85 3.15 0.89
CA PHE A 58 -2.00 3.92 0.45
C PHE A 58 -3.21 3.62 1.33
N PHE A 59 -3.52 4.54 2.22
CA PHE A 59 -4.68 4.48 3.10
C PHE A 59 -5.76 5.40 2.57
N SER A 60 -6.91 4.83 2.25
CA SER A 60 -8.09 5.56 1.82
C SER A 60 -9.34 4.72 2.01
N ARG A 61 -10.48 5.36 2.09
CA ARG A 61 -11.76 4.69 1.95
C ARG A 61 -11.88 4.14 0.52
N SER A 62 -12.55 3.02 0.37
CA SER A 62 -12.66 2.33 -0.93
C SER A 62 -13.31 3.16 -2.03
N ASP A 63 -14.22 4.06 -1.68
CA ASP A 63 -14.90 4.99 -2.58
C ASP A 63 -14.03 6.19 -2.97
N LEU A 64 -12.96 6.46 -2.25
CA LEU A 64 -12.06 7.59 -2.46
C LEU A 64 -10.69 7.21 -3.06
N PHE A 65 -10.44 5.93 -3.35
CA PHE A 65 -9.16 5.51 -3.92
C PHE A 65 -8.83 6.24 -5.24
N SER A 66 -9.78 6.28 -6.19
CA SER A 66 -9.53 6.94 -7.48
C SER A 66 -9.29 8.43 -7.34
N PRO A 67 -10.18 9.24 -6.72
CA PRO A 67 -9.93 10.68 -6.60
C PRO A 67 -8.67 11.00 -5.79
N HIS A 68 -8.34 10.24 -4.76
CA HIS A 68 -7.11 10.46 -4.01
C HIS A 68 -5.85 10.12 -4.83
N LEU A 69 -5.89 9.03 -5.61
CA LEU A 69 -4.78 8.68 -6.48
C LEU A 69 -4.54 9.72 -7.57
N GLU A 70 -5.61 10.22 -8.19
CA GLU A 70 -5.54 11.28 -9.19
C GLU A 70 -4.96 12.58 -8.61
N ASP A 71 -5.45 13.03 -7.45
CA ASP A 71 -4.93 14.19 -6.73
C ASP A 71 -3.43 14.02 -6.38
N PHE A 72 -3.03 12.84 -5.95
CA PHE A 72 -1.62 12.54 -5.70
C PHE A 72 -0.78 12.66 -6.97
N ILE A 73 -1.23 12.06 -8.08
CA ILE A 73 -0.51 12.13 -9.36
C ILE A 73 -0.42 13.59 -9.83
N GLU A 74 -1.49 14.37 -9.73
CA GLU A 74 -1.49 15.80 -10.07
C GLU A 74 -0.53 16.59 -9.18
N SER A 75 -0.43 16.27 -7.89
CA SER A 75 0.47 16.93 -6.95
C SER A 75 1.95 16.77 -7.28
N LEU A 76 2.31 15.71 -8.01
CA LEU A 76 3.67 15.51 -8.51
C LEU A 76 4.02 16.47 -9.66
N GLY A 77 3.02 17.10 -10.30
CA GLY A 77 3.20 18.12 -11.32
C GLY A 77 4.01 17.64 -12.52
N GLU A 78 4.96 18.48 -12.93
CA GLU A 78 5.85 18.16 -14.06
C GLU A 78 7.02 17.23 -13.69
N TYR A 79 7.02 16.66 -12.49
CA TYR A 79 8.04 15.71 -12.09
C TYR A 79 7.92 14.44 -12.96
N SER A 80 8.77 14.37 -13.99
CA SER A 80 8.80 13.22 -14.89
C SER A 80 9.38 12.01 -14.18
N CYS A 81 8.52 11.14 -13.72
CA CYS A 81 8.89 9.96 -12.97
C CYS A 81 8.00 8.77 -13.33
N VAL A 82 8.48 7.59 -13.03
CA VAL A 82 7.67 6.38 -13.03
C VAL A 82 7.09 6.19 -11.65
N ILE A 83 5.76 6.10 -11.55
CA ILE A 83 5.07 5.81 -10.31
C ILE A 83 4.81 4.30 -10.25
N GLN A 84 5.16 3.68 -9.15
CA GLN A 84 4.92 2.24 -8.95
C GLN A 84 4.36 1.95 -7.56
N SER A 85 3.57 0.90 -7.48
CA SER A 85 2.98 0.42 -6.23
C SER A 85 2.71 -1.08 -6.32
N TRP A 86 2.62 -1.72 -5.16
CA TRP A 86 2.11 -3.08 -5.07
C TRP A 86 0.64 -3.05 -4.68
N CYS A 87 -0.12 -3.82 -5.39
CA CYS A 87 -1.54 -3.98 -5.12
C CYS A 87 -1.96 -5.41 -5.40
N SER A 88 -2.67 -6.01 -4.45
CA SER A 88 -3.27 -7.31 -4.69
C SER A 88 -4.42 -7.19 -5.70
N ILE A 89 -4.48 -8.11 -6.67
CA ILE A 89 -5.61 -8.22 -7.60
C ILE A 89 -6.94 -8.53 -6.87
N PHE A 90 -6.87 -8.99 -5.62
CA PHE A 90 -8.04 -9.28 -4.79
C PHE A 90 -8.57 -8.02 -4.08
N GLU A 91 -7.77 -6.94 -3.98
CA GLU A 91 -8.21 -5.61 -3.53
C GLU A 91 -8.90 -4.87 -4.71
N LYS A 92 -10.02 -5.40 -5.18
CA LYS A 92 -10.66 -5.03 -6.45
C LYS A 92 -10.83 -3.53 -6.67
N ASN A 93 -11.27 -2.79 -5.65
CA ASN A 93 -11.50 -1.35 -5.77
C ASN A 93 -10.18 -0.59 -5.96
N LYS A 94 -9.17 -0.92 -5.18
CA LYS A 94 -7.85 -0.32 -5.24
C LYS A 94 -7.16 -0.67 -6.57
N TYR A 95 -7.18 -1.94 -6.95
CA TYR A 95 -6.62 -2.41 -8.21
C TYR A 95 -7.27 -1.73 -9.42
N SER A 96 -8.62 -1.64 -9.44
CA SER A 96 -9.35 -0.95 -10.51
C SER A 96 -9.04 0.55 -10.55
N SER A 97 -8.76 1.18 -9.41
CA SER A 97 -8.36 2.59 -9.35
C SER A 97 -7.00 2.80 -9.99
N PHE A 98 -6.03 1.95 -9.70
CA PHE A 98 -4.72 2.00 -10.34
C PHE A 98 -4.84 1.85 -11.87
N LEU A 99 -5.60 0.86 -12.36
CA LEU A 99 -5.80 0.67 -13.81
C LEU A 99 -6.44 1.89 -14.48
N ARG A 100 -7.47 2.48 -13.86
CA ARG A 100 -8.14 3.67 -14.39
C ARG A 100 -7.23 4.90 -14.43
N SER A 101 -6.32 5.02 -13.49
CA SER A 101 -5.32 6.08 -13.46
C SER A 101 -4.10 5.82 -14.36
N GLY A 102 -4.16 4.79 -15.21
CA GLY A 102 -3.14 4.52 -16.22
C GLY A 102 -1.98 3.64 -15.77
N PHE A 103 -2.06 3.04 -14.56
CA PHE A 103 -1.07 2.06 -14.15
C PHE A 103 -1.20 0.78 -14.98
N LEU A 104 -0.08 0.25 -15.39
CA LEU A 104 -0.01 -1.02 -16.12
C LEU A 104 0.44 -2.13 -15.17
N PRO A 105 -0.24 -3.28 -15.19
CA PRO A 105 0.24 -4.46 -14.47
C PRO A 105 1.62 -4.85 -14.98
N ASN A 106 2.51 -5.17 -14.05
CA ASN A 106 3.81 -5.73 -14.36
C ASN A 106 3.90 -7.17 -13.85
N GLU A 107 4.88 -7.92 -14.32
CA GLU A 107 5.10 -9.27 -13.83
C GLU A 107 5.41 -9.26 -12.33
N PRO A 108 4.89 -10.23 -11.54
CA PRO A 108 5.18 -10.31 -10.13
C PRO A 108 6.67 -10.62 -9.93
N ILE A 109 7.35 -9.69 -9.25
CA ILE A 109 8.79 -9.81 -8.97
C ILE A 109 9.04 -10.73 -7.77
N PHE A 110 8.05 -10.87 -6.88
CA PHE A 110 8.18 -11.64 -5.64
C PHE A 110 7.08 -12.68 -5.50
N GLN A 111 7.45 -13.82 -4.95
CA GLN A 111 6.52 -14.84 -4.49
C GLN A 111 6.48 -14.81 -2.96
N CYS A 112 5.28 -14.72 -2.40
CA CYS A 112 5.07 -14.85 -0.97
C CYS A 112 4.83 -16.32 -0.62
N GLY A 113 5.61 -16.83 0.32
CA GLY A 113 5.39 -18.13 0.93
C GLY A 113 5.04 -17.97 2.41
N ALA A 114 4.20 -18.83 2.95
CA ALA A 114 3.87 -18.85 4.36
C ALA A 114 3.98 -20.29 4.90
N TYR A 115 4.52 -20.41 6.12
CA TYR A 115 4.53 -21.66 6.87
C TYR A 115 3.56 -21.54 8.04
N VAL A 116 2.62 -22.46 8.11
CA VAL A 116 1.58 -22.44 9.15
C VAL A 116 2.09 -23.13 10.40
N LEU A 117 2.25 -22.37 11.48
CA LEU A 117 2.62 -22.87 12.81
C LEU A 117 1.38 -23.13 13.69
N ASP A 118 0.26 -22.51 13.38
CA ASP A 118 -0.99 -22.61 14.12
C ASP A 118 -2.12 -22.96 13.16
N GLU A 119 -2.77 -24.10 13.37
CA GLU A 119 -3.86 -24.60 12.52
C GLU A 119 -5.00 -23.59 12.37
N ARG A 120 -5.24 -22.72 13.37
CA ARG A 120 -6.25 -21.65 13.29
C ARG A 120 -5.96 -20.63 12.21
N ALA A 121 -4.70 -20.48 11.82
CA ALA A 121 -4.29 -19.58 10.74
C ALA A 121 -4.34 -20.25 9.35
N SER A 122 -4.51 -21.57 9.28
CA SER A 122 -4.45 -22.36 8.05
C SER A 122 -5.45 -21.86 6.98
N ASP A 123 -6.69 -21.62 7.38
CA ASP A 123 -7.76 -21.21 6.46
C ASP A 123 -7.53 -19.78 5.91
N ILE A 124 -6.89 -18.93 6.70
CA ILE A 124 -6.55 -17.58 6.28
C ILE A 124 -5.39 -17.66 5.28
N ILE A 125 -4.33 -18.38 5.63
CA ILE A 125 -3.10 -18.46 4.83
C ILE A 125 -3.30 -19.18 3.50
N SER A 126 -4.20 -20.18 3.46
CA SER A 126 -4.54 -20.89 2.21
C SER A 126 -5.40 -20.08 1.23
N SER A 127 -5.90 -18.93 1.63
CA SER A 127 -6.82 -18.11 0.84
C SER A 127 -6.15 -16.80 0.41
N PRO A 128 -5.56 -16.71 -0.80
CA PRO A 128 -4.82 -15.52 -1.25
C PRO A 128 -5.64 -14.23 -1.24
N ASN A 129 -6.96 -14.32 -1.40
CA ASN A 129 -7.87 -13.18 -1.35
C ASN A 129 -8.04 -12.58 0.05
N LYS A 130 -7.54 -13.26 1.08
CA LYS A 130 -7.55 -12.78 2.47
C LYS A 130 -6.29 -11.99 2.84
N PHE A 131 -5.27 -12.00 1.99
CA PHE A 131 -4.06 -11.23 2.22
C PHE A 131 -4.19 -9.81 1.69
N VAL A 132 -3.89 -8.85 2.56
CA VAL A 132 -3.70 -7.44 2.20
C VAL A 132 -2.24 -7.11 2.43
N PHE A 133 -1.56 -6.75 1.36
CA PHE A 133 -0.12 -6.53 1.36
C PHE A 133 0.21 -5.25 0.59
N SER A 134 1.10 -4.43 1.13
CA SER A 134 1.61 -3.24 0.48
C SER A 134 3.12 -3.36 0.23
N MET A 135 3.65 -2.47 -0.59
CA MET A 135 5.09 -2.40 -0.84
C MET A 135 5.88 -2.17 0.46
N GLY A 136 5.31 -1.41 1.39
CA GLY A 136 5.91 -1.15 2.68
C GLY A 136 5.95 -2.33 3.65
N ASP A 137 5.25 -3.42 3.36
CA ASP A 137 5.30 -4.65 4.16
C ASP A 137 6.53 -5.51 3.84
N SER A 138 7.31 -5.09 2.85
CA SER A 138 8.54 -5.77 2.43
C SER A 138 9.77 -5.07 3.01
N ASP A 139 10.81 -5.84 3.29
CA ASP A 139 12.11 -5.33 3.74
C ASP A 139 13.03 -4.88 2.59
N VAL A 140 12.52 -4.89 1.36
CA VAL A 140 13.29 -4.58 0.16
C VAL A 140 13.32 -3.07 -0.15
N PHE A 141 12.50 -2.26 0.55
CA PHE A 141 12.36 -0.83 0.30
C PHE A 141 12.65 0.02 1.53
#